data_0ffcfbcaf4ae82247ee98a9aff1e7c91
#
_entry.id   0ffcfbcaf4ae82247ee98a9aff1e7c91
#
_cell.length_a   1.000
_cell.length_b   1.000
_cell.length_c   1.000
_cell.angle_alpha   90.00
_cell.angle_beta   90.00
_cell.angle_gamma   90.00
#
_symmetry.space_group_name_H-M   'P 1'
#
loop_
_entity.id
_entity.type
_entity.pdbx_description
1 polymer ?
#
loop_
_entity_poly.entity_id
_entity_poly.type
_entity_poly.pdbx_seq_one_letter_code
_entity_poly.pdbx_strand_id
1 'polypeptide(L)'
;MRELIWLDFRLSIVVGVVAPLILLGWAWLSKKSAIYNILTTYWSVSSLLGITIFLLIGSLPIAFLVGWLARIIIPLSLWWWEDLNEELMKQRGLIRSVFLPWRWGISFYFAVGTLLGTFFLPCAFTPTTEFGANCKAVLEVPLLFKEIVFYSIPIPNLTAFGIAMLVVFMLFFASYLIFTFPEQGRFYKRKAST
;
A
#
# COMPACT_ATOMS: atom_id res chain seq x y z
N MET A 1 -20.24 -11.61 2.18
CA MET A 1 -19.42 -10.67 1.39
C MET A 1 -19.21 -9.33 2.12
N ARG A 2 -20.28 -8.64 2.53
CA ARG A 2 -20.20 -7.33 3.21
C ARG A 2 -19.32 -7.38 4.47
N GLU A 3 -19.54 -8.35 5.35
CA GLU A 3 -18.74 -8.53 6.58
C GLU A 3 -17.25 -8.73 6.31
N LEU A 4 -16.90 -9.46 5.24
CA LEU A 4 -15.51 -9.67 4.85
C LEU A 4 -14.84 -8.37 4.39
N ILE A 5 -15.56 -7.50 3.66
CA ILE A 5 -15.06 -6.19 3.20
C ILE A 5 -14.82 -5.28 4.42
N TRP A 6 -15.73 -5.29 5.40
CA TRP A 6 -15.56 -4.54 6.64
C TRP A 6 -14.40 -5.04 7.49
N LEU A 7 -14.24 -6.36 7.57
CA LEU A 7 -13.10 -6.97 8.26
C LEU A 7 -11.77 -6.59 7.59
N ASP A 8 -11.71 -6.69 6.25
CA ASP A 8 -10.54 -6.30 5.45
C ASP A 8 -10.16 -4.83 5.72
N PHE A 9 -11.14 -3.92 5.71
CA PHE A 9 -10.90 -2.50 5.97
C PHE A 9 -10.36 -2.25 7.39
N ARG A 10 -10.95 -2.85 8.41
CA ARG A 10 -10.47 -2.73 9.81
C ARG A 10 -9.07 -3.29 9.98
N LEU A 11 -8.80 -4.46 9.42
CA LEU A 11 -7.47 -5.07 9.45
C LEU A 11 -6.45 -4.22 8.69
N SER A 12 -6.81 -3.66 7.54
CA SER A 12 -5.95 -2.72 6.80
C SER A 12 -5.53 -1.52 7.64
N ILE A 13 -6.45 -0.94 8.41
CA ILE A 13 -6.13 0.19 9.29
C ILE A 13 -5.19 -0.26 10.42
N VAL A 14 -5.50 -1.33 11.12
CA VAL A 14 -4.72 -1.75 12.30
C VAL A 14 -3.34 -2.26 11.87
N VAL A 15 -3.27 -3.20 10.95
CA VAL A 15 -2.01 -3.87 10.56
C VAL A 15 -1.25 -3.10 9.50
N GLY A 16 -1.95 -2.40 8.60
CA GLY A 16 -1.38 -1.66 7.49
C GLY A 16 -1.03 -0.20 7.79
N VAL A 17 -1.70 0.43 8.79
CA VAL A 17 -1.46 1.84 9.13
C VAL A 17 -0.91 1.98 10.54
N VAL A 18 -1.65 1.54 11.56
CA VAL A 18 -1.28 1.79 12.97
C VAL A 18 -0.01 1.06 13.36
N ALA A 19 0.09 -0.24 13.07
CA ALA A 19 1.27 -1.04 13.43
C ALA A 19 2.57 -0.51 12.79
N PRO A 20 2.65 -0.25 11.47
CA PRO A 20 3.87 0.29 10.88
C PRO A 20 4.19 1.72 11.30
N LEU A 21 3.21 2.55 11.69
CA LEU A 21 3.47 3.86 12.29
C LEU A 21 4.18 3.73 13.64
N ILE A 22 3.70 2.86 14.50
CA ILE A 22 4.31 2.57 15.80
C ILE A 22 5.74 2.04 15.58
N LEU A 23 5.91 1.09 14.66
CA LEU A 23 7.22 0.53 14.32
C LEU A 23 8.18 1.58 13.74
N LEU A 24 7.69 2.50 12.90
CA LEU A 24 8.49 3.59 12.33
C LEU A 24 8.99 4.54 13.41
N GLY A 25 8.11 4.97 14.31
CA GLY A 25 8.49 5.79 15.46
C GLY A 25 9.50 5.09 16.36
N TRP A 26 9.30 3.80 16.63
CA TRP A 26 10.24 3.01 17.43
C TRP A 26 11.60 2.82 16.74
N ALA A 27 11.61 2.56 15.43
CA ALA A 27 12.83 2.44 14.63
C ALA A 27 13.65 3.74 14.64
N TRP A 28 12.96 4.88 14.49
CA TRP A 28 13.56 6.20 14.57
C TRP A 28 14.20 6.48 15.94
N LEU A 29 13.46 6.24 17.03
CA LEU A 29 13.95 6.42 18.39
C LEU A 29 15.13 5.47 18.73
N SER A 30 15.08 4.23 18.21
CA SER A 30 16.12 3.21 18.44
C SER A 30 17.31 3.33 17.47
N LYS A 31 17.30 4.32 16.56
CA LYS A 31 18.35 4.55 15.54
C LYS A 31 18.64 3.31 14.69
N LYS A 32 17.60 2.53 14.34
CA LYS A 32 17.71 1.31 13.52
C LYS A 32 17.47 1.63 12.05
N SER A 33 18.52 2.02 11.34
CA SER A 33 18.48 2.53 9.96
C SER A 33 17.81 1.57 8.97
N ALA A 34 18.14 0.28 8.98
CA ALA A 34 17.58 -0.68 8.04
C ALA A 34 16.05 -0.81 8.20
N ILE A 35 15.55 -0.97 9.45
CA ILE A 35 14.11 -1.07 9.73
C ILE A 35 13.41 0.24 9.36
N TYR A 36 14.01 1.38 9.70
CA TYR A 36 13.48 2.69 9.35
C TYR A 36 13.34 2.86 7.83
N ASN A 37 14.38 2.52 7.06
CA ASN A 37 14.36 2.64 5.60
C ASN A 37 13.34 1.70 4.96
N ILE A 38 13.21 0.45 5.43
CA ILE A 38 12.19 -0.47 4.94
C ILE A 38 10.79 0.07 5.21
N LEU A 39 10.53 0.60 6.41
CA LEU A 39 9.23 1.17 6.77
C LEU A 39 8.92 2.45 5.99
N THR A 40 9.91 3.30 5.72
CA THR A 40 9.75 4.50 4.88
C THR A 40 9.38 4.12 3.45
N THR A 41 10.05 3.10 2.88
CA THR A 41 9.69 2.56 1.56
C THR A 41 8.28 1.98 1.56
N TYR A 42 7.91 1.22 2.61
CA TYR A 42 6.55 0.73 2.78
C TYR A 42 5.53 1.86 2.75
N TRP A 43 5.76 2.97 3.49
CA TRP A 43 4.86 4.12 3.52
C TRP A 43 4.73 4.80 2.15
N SER A 44 5.84 4.96 1.44
CA SER A 44 5.82 5.54 0.10
C SER A 44 4.95 4.73 -0.86
N VAL A 45 5.06 3.39 -0.82
CA VAL A 45 4.27 2.51 -1.68
C VAL A 45 2.82 2.38 -1.19
N SER A 46 2.60 2.30 0.12
CA SER A 46 1.26 2.17 0.73
C SER A 46 0.39 3.41 0.53
N SER A 47 0.97 4.58 0.19
CA SER A 47 0.21 5.77 -0.19
C SER A 47 -0.74 5.49 -1.36
N LEU A 48 -0.43 4.50 -2.23
CA LEU A 48 -1.31 4.07 -3.31
C LEU A 48 -2.64 3.49 -2.81
N LEU A 49 -2.66 2.81 -1.65
CA LEU A 49 -3.93 2.38 -1.01
C LEU A 49 -4.74 3.57 -0.52
N GLY A 50 -4.08 4.59 0.05
CA GLY A 50 -4.75 5.84 0.44
C GLY A 50 -5.38 6.54 -0.77
N ILE A 51 -4.64 6.64 -1.87
CA ILE A 51 -5.14 7.18 -3.14
C ILE A 51 -6.36 6.36 -3.62
N THR A 52 -6.30 5.04 -3.53
CA THR A 52 -7.40 4.15 -3.92
C THR A 52 -8.69 4.47 -3.16
N ILE A 53 -8.62 4.81 -1.87
CA ILE A 53 -9.81 5.18 -1.08
C ILE A 53 -10.47 6.43 -1.67
N PHE A 54 -9.71 7.46 -2.04
CA PHE A 54 -10.27 8.66 -2.67
C PHE A 54 -10.89 8.38 -4.04
N LEU A 55 -10.29 7.49 -4.84
CA LEU A 55 -10.86 7.07 -6.12
C LEU A 55 -12.14 6.26 -5.94
N LEU A 56 -12.22 5.40 -4.92
CA LEU A 56 -13.43 4.63 -4.57
C LEU A 56 -14.55 5.54 -4.05
N ILE A 57 -14.24 6.59 -3.29
CA ILE A 57 -15.22 7.62 -2.89
C ILE A 57 -15.86 8.26 -4.14
N GLY A 58 -15.05 8.49 -5.18
CA GLY A 58 -15.54 8.96 -6.49
C GLY A 58 -16.23 7.89 -7.34
N SER A 59 -16.34 6.67 -6.84
CA SER A 59 -16.89 5.51 -7.57
C SER A 59 -16.20 5.27 -8.92
N LEU A 60 -14.92 5.62 -9.04
CA LEU A 60 -14.18 5.45 -10.29
C LEU A 60 -13.82 3.97 -10.52
N PRO A 61 -14.12 3.38 -11.70
CA PRO A 61 -13.80 1.98 -11.99
C PRO A 61 -12.29 1.67 -11.85
N ILE A 62 -11.44 2.60 -12.26
CA ILE A 62 -9.97 2.45 -12.17
C ILE A 62 -9.49 2.17 -10.74
N ALA A 63 -10.24 2.58 -9.71
CA ALA A 63 -9.88 2.38 -8.31
C ALA A 63 -9.74 0.91 -7.94
N PHE A 64 -10.55 0.02 -8.53
CA PHE A 64 -10.45 -1.42 -8.30
C PHE A 64 -9.12 -1.98 -8.81
N LEU A 65 -8.66 -1.54 -9.98
CA LEU A 65 -7.37 -1.94 -10.54
C LEU A 65 -6.21 -1.38 -9.71
N VAL A 66 -6.26 -0.09 -9.35
CA VAL A 66 -5.22 0.58 -8.55
C VAL A 66 -5.09 -0.08 -7.18
N GLY A 67 -6.20 -0.37 -6.50
CA GLY A 67 -6.21 -1.06 -5.21
C GLY A 67 -5.67 -2.50 -5.30
N TRP A 68 -6.00 -3.22 -6.36
CA TRP A 68 -5.48 -4.55 -6.60
C TRP A 68 -3.96 -4.55 -6.85
N LEU A 69 -3.46 -3.63 -7.70
CA LEU A 69 -2.03 -3.45 -7.94
C LEU A 69 -1.28 -3.03 -6.67
N ALA A 70 -1.84 -2.14 -5.87
CA ALA A 70 -1.24 -1.72 -4.61
C ALA A 70 -0.99 -2.92 -3.67
N ARG A 71 -1.95 -3.85 -3.57
CA ARG A 71 -1.82 -5.07 -2.76
C ARG A 71 -0.71 -6.01 -3.22
N ILE A 72 -0.32 -5.95 -4.50
CA ILE A 72 0.82 -6.70 -5.05
C ILE A 72 2.13 -5.97 -4.79
N ILE A 73 2.17 -4.66 -5.07
CA ILE A 73 3.42 -3.88 -5.04
C ILE A 73 3.91 -3.70 -3.59
N ILE A 74 3.01 -3.57 -2.62
CA ILE A 74 3.38 -3.39 -1.21
C ILE A 74 4.22 -4.57 -0.67
N PRO A 75 3.78 -5.84 -0.71
CA PRO A 75 4.63 -6.92 -0.26
C PRO A 75 5.92 -7.05 -1.09
N LEU A 76 5.87 -6.83 -2.40
CA LEU A 76 7.08 -6.82 -3.21
C LEU A 76 8.08 -5.77 -2.72
N SER A 77 7.65 -4.56 -2.42
CA SER A 77 8.51 -3.49 -1.93
C SER A 77 9.18 -3.82 -0.59
N LEU A 78 8.52 -4.57 0.27
CA LEU A 78 9.07 -4.99 1.56
C LEU A 78 10.24 -5.99 1.41
N TRP A 79 10.25 -6.80 0.35
CA TRP A 79 11.24 -7.87 0.16
C TRP A 79 12.30 -7.56 -0.89
N TRP A 80 12.11 -6.51 -1.68
CA TRP A 80 12.94 -6.21 -2.83
C TRP A 80 14.40 -5.87 -2.51
N TRP A 81 14.66 -5.25 -1.35
CA TRP A 81 15.95 -4.68 -1.01
C TRP A 81 16.87 -5.70 -0.32
N GLU A 82 17.76 -6.38 -1.07
CA GLU A 82 18.70 -7.37 -0.52
C GLU A 82 19.65 -6.77 0.52
N ASP A 83 20.26 -5.61 0.23
CA ASP A 83 21.19 -4.92 1.15
C ASP A 83 20.52 -4.58 2.49
N LEU A 84 19.29 -4.06 2.46
CA LEU A 84 18.53 -3.76 3.69
C LEU A 84 18.11 -5.04 4.43
N ASN A 85 17.85 -6.12 3.70
CA ASN A 85 17.54 -7.42 4.29
C ASN A 85 18.77 -8.02 5.01
N GLU A 86 19.96 -7.94 4.40
CA GLU A 86 21.20 -8.37 5.03
C GLU A 86 21.52 -7.54 6.28
N GLU A 87 21.37 -6.21 6.20
CA GLU A 87 21.56 -5.34 7.36
C GLU A 87 20.54 -5.66 8.47
N LEU A 88 19.29 -5.89 8.13
CA LEU A 88 18.23 -6.31 9.05
C LEU A 88 18.60 -7.62 9.76
N MET A 89 19.18 -8.59 9.04
CA MET A 89 19.57 -9.88 9.62
C MET A 89 20.72 -9.74 10.61
N LYS A 90 21.59 -8.76 10.43
CA LYS A 90 22.71 -8.44 11.35
C LYS A 90 22.27 -7.66 12.60
N GLN A 91 21.12 -6.96 12.52
CA GLN A 91 20.58 -6.19 13.66
C GLN A 91 20.06 -7.14 14.76
N ARG A 92 20.32 -6.77 16.03
CA ARG A 92 19.80 -7.46 17.21
C ARG A 92 18.92 -6.52 18.03
N GLY A 93 17.93 -7.05 18.75
CA GLY A 93 17.08 -6.29 19.66
C GLY A 93 15.58 -6.58 19.49
N LEU A 94 14.78 -6.13 20.45
CA LEU A 94 13.33 -6.37 20.51
C LEU A 94 12.59 -5.87 19.26
N ILE A 95 12.98 -4.73 18.72
CA ILE A 95 12.32 -4.17 17.53
C ILE A 95 12.39 -5.12 16.32
N ARG A 96 13.51 -5.82 16.12
CA ARG A 96 13.62 -6.83 15.07
C ARG A 96 12.66 -8.00 15.30
N SER A 97 12.55 -8.45 16.55
CA SER A 97 11.67 -9.57 16.91
C SER A 97 10.19 -9.24 16.70
N VAL A 98 9.81 -7.97 16.75
CA VAL A 98 8.44 -7.51 16.46
C VAL A 98 8.26 -7.20 14.98
N PHE A 99 9.27 -6.61 14.34
CA PHE A 99 9.21 -6.22 12.93
C PHE A 99 9.12 -7.42 11.98
N LEU A 100 9.89 -8.50 12.24
CA LEU A 100 9.88 -9.67 11.35
C LEU A 100 8.52 -10.37 11.27
N PRO A 101 7.84 -10.72 12.38
CA PRO A 101 6.49 -11.29 12.33
C PRO A 101 5.49 -10.34 11.67
N TRP A 102 5.57 -9.03 11.96
CA TRP A 102 4.71 -8.04 11.30
C TRP A 102 4.92 -8.05 9.77
N ARG A 103 6.17 -8.05 9.31
CA ARG A 103 6.52 -8.06 7.88
C ARG A 103 5.96 -9.30 7.17
N TRP A 104 6.07 -10.46 7.77
CA TRP A 104 5.47 -11.70 7.26
C TRP A 104 3.94 -11.64 7.29
N GLY A 105 3.36 -11.20 8.39
CA GLY A 105 1.92 -11.07 8.56
C GLY A 105 1.29 -10.14 7.54
N ILE A 106 1.87 -8.94 7.34
CA ILE A 106 1.36 -7.98 6.35
C ILE A 106 1.52 -8.50 4.91
N SER A 107 2.63 -9.19 4.61
CA SER A 107 2.83 -9.79 3.28
C SER A 107 1.80 -10.88 2.99
N PHE A 108 1.53 -11.74 3.95
CA PHE A 108 0.50 -12.77 3.85
C PHE A 108 -0.91 -12.15 3.70
N TYR A 109 -1.21 -11.13 4.54
CA TYR A 109 -2.47 -10.39 4.47
C TYR A 109 -2.71 -9.80 3.07
N PHE A 110 -1.73 -9.13 2.49
CA PHE A 110 -1.87 -8.57 1.14
C PHE A 110 -1.91 -9.62 0.05
N ALA A 111 -1.21 -10.75 0.20
CA ALA A 111 -1.29 -11.86 -0.73
C ALA A 111 -2.72 -12.45 -0.78
N VAL A 112 -3.32 -12.71 0.38
CA VAL A 112 -4.72 -13.16 0.48
C VAL A 112 -5.67 -12.08 -0.07
N GLY A 113 -5.45 -10.82 0.29
CA GLY A 113 -6.23 -9.69 -0.21
C GLY A 113 -6.16 -9.52 -1.73
N THR A 114 -5.01 -9.83 -2.35
CA THR A 114 -4.85 -9.84 -3.81
C THR A 114 -5.70 -10.93 -4.45
N LEU A 115 -5.66 -12.15 -3.90
CA LEU A 115 -6.47 -13.27 -4.39
C LEU A 115 -7.96 -12.97 -4.29
N LEU A 116 -8.42 -12.45 -3.15
CA LEU A 116 -9.81 -12.05 -2.96
C LEU A 116 -10.18 -10.84 -3.85
N GLY A 117 -9.26 -9.89 -4.02
CA GLY A 117 -9.44 -8.72 -4.87
C GLY A 117 -9.64 -9.04 -6.34
N THR A 118 -9.14 -10.20 -6.81
CA THR A 118 -9.34 -10.65 -8.19
C THR A 118 -10.82 -10.83 -8.54
N PHE A 119 -11.67 -11.18 -7.58
CA PHE A 119 -13.12 -11.29 -7.79
C PHE A 119 -13.79 -9.93 -8.08
N PHE A 120 -13.16 -8.82 -7.67
CA PHE A 120 -13.66 -7.46 -7.89
C PHE A 120 -12.99 -6.78 -9.09
N LEU A 121 -11.99 -7.42 -9.72
CA LEU A 121 -11.27 -6.84 -10.85
C LEU A 121 -12.19 -6.55 -12.07
N PRO A 122 -13.24 -7.34 -12.39
CA PRO A 122 -14.18 -6.98 -13.44
C PRO A 122 -14.85 -5.62 -13.22
N CYS A 123 -15.01 -5.16 -11.96
CA CYS A 123 -15.57 -3.83 -11.66
C CYS A 123 -14.70 -2.69 -12.22
N ALA A 124 -13.40 -2.92 -12.45
CA ALA A 124 -12.51 -1.94 -13.06
C ALA A 124 -12.83 -1.64 -14.53
N PHE A 125 -13.51 -2.56 -15.20
CA PHE A 125 -13.84 -2.49 -16.63
C PHE A 125 -15.34 -2.30 -16.89
N THR A 126 -16.12 -2.16 -15.82
CA THR A 126 -17.58 -1.97 -15.89
C THR A 126 -17.91 -0.49 -15.69
N PRO A 127 -18.79 0.12 -16.51
CA PRO A 127 -19.27 1.48 -16.26
C PRO A 127 -19.96 1.61 -14.90
N THR A 128 -19.82 2.76 -14.26
CA THR A 128 -20.38 3.03 -12.92
C THR A 128 -21.91 2.84 -12.86
N THR A 129 -22.60 3.10 -13.96
CA THR A 129 -24.05 2.91 -14.09
C THR A 129 -24.49 1.45 -14.02
N GLU A 130 -23.59 0.53 -14.37
CA GLU A 130 -23.83 -0.91 -14.45
C GLU A 130 -23.21 -1.70 -13.29
N PHE A 131 -22.75 -1.03 -12.25
CA PHE A 131 -22.16 -1.68 -11.09
C PHE A 131 -23.14 -2.65 -10.42
N GLY A 132 -22.78 -3.93 -10.41
CA GLY A 132 -23.51 -4.98 -9.71
C GLY A 132 -23.40 -4.84 -8.18
N ALA A 133 -24.16 -5.67 -7.46
CA ALA A 133 -24.19 -5.67 -5.99
C ALA A 133 -22.81 -5.81 -5.34
N ASN A 134 -21.92 -6.62 -5.93
CA ASN A 134 -20.58 -6.84 -5.40
C ASN A 134 -19.69 -5.58 -5.52
N CYS A 135 -19.73 -4.87 -6.65
CA CYS A 135 -18.98 -3.63 -6.85
C CYS A 135 -19.49 -2.54 -5.88
N LYS A 136 -20.80 -2.42 -5.72
CA LYS A 136 -21.45 -1.47 -4.80
C LYS A 136 -21.08 -1.76 -3.34
N ALA A 137 -21.00 -3.02 -2.95
CA ALA A 137 -20.59 -3.41 -1.59
C ALA A 137 -19.16 -2.95 -1.24
N VAL A 138 -18.24 -2.96 -2.21
CA VAL A 138 -16.87 -2.45 -2.00
C VAL A 138 -16.87 -0.93 -1.81
N LEU A 139 -17.74 -0.19 -2.52
CA LEU A 139 -17.83 1.27 -2.41
C LEU A 139 -18.45 1.75 -1.08
N GLU A 140 -19.20 0.91 -0.40
CA GLU A 140 -19.91 1.26 0.83
C GLU A 140 -18.95 1.73 1.94
N VAL A 141 -17.83 1.03 2.11
CA VAL A 141 -16.87 1.32 3.19
C VAL A 141 -16.14 2.66 2.98
N PRO A 142 -15.56 2.96 1.80
CA PRO A 142 -14.98 4.27 1.53
C PRO A 142 -15.99 5.43 1.65
N LEU A 143 -17.25 5.23 1.24
CA LEU A 143 -18.30 6.24 1.38
C LEU A 143 -18.62 6.54 2.85
N LEU A 144 -18.72 5.52 3.69
CA LEU A 144 -18.90 5.71 5.13
C LEU A 144 -17.67 6.37 5.78
N PHE A 145 -16.47 6.00 5.37
CA PHE A 145 -15.25 6.68 5.81
C PHE A 145 -15.29 8.18 5.44
N LYS A 146 -15.75 8.53 4.24
CA LYS A 146 -15.95 9.92 3.82
C LYS A 146 -16.94 10.65 4.72
N GLU A 147 -18.04 10.03 5.09
CA GLU A 147 -19.06 10.63 5.96
C GLU A 147 -18.55 10.93 7.37
N ILE A 148 -17.62 10.10 7.89
CA ILE A 148 -17.05 10.27 9.23
C ILE A 148 -15.90 11.28 9.22
N VAL A 149 -14.98 11.18 8.25
CA VAL A 149 -13.72 11.94 8.27
C VAL A 149 -13.79 13.21 7.43
N PHE A 150 -14.49 13.15 6.29
CA PHE A 150 -14.56 14.24 5.30
C PHE A 150 -16.00 14.71 5.07
N TYR A 151 -16.82 14.77 6.14
CA TYR A 151 -18.27 15.09 6.05
C TYR A 151 -18.54 16.41 5.31
N SER A 152 -17.69 17.42 5.48
CA SER A 152 -17.86 18.75 4.89
C SER A 152 -17.31 18.87 3.45
N ILE A 153 -16.56 17.89 2.94
CA ILE A 153 -15.92 17.99 1.64
C ILE A 153 -16.79 17.28 0.58
N PRO A 154 -17.15 17.96 -0.52
CA PRO A 154 -17.90 17.35 -1.61
C PRO A 154 -17.14 16.21 -2.27
N ILE A 155 -17.87 15.16 -2.69
CA ILE A 155 -17.29 13.98 -3.37
C ILE A 155 -16.44 14.38 -4.59
N PRO A 156 -16.87 15.31 -5.49
CA PRO A 156 -16.06 15.69 -6.64
C PRO A 156 -14.67 16.24 -6.27
N ASN A 157 -14.57 16.98 -5.17
CA ASN A 157 -13.27 17.54 -4.72
C ASN A 157 -12.32 16.44 -4.22
N LEU A 158 -12.85 15.47 -3.45
CA LEU A 158 -12.07 14.31 -2.99
C LEU A 158 -11.64 13.44 -4.16
N THR A 159 -12.52 13.26 -5.15
CA THR A 159 -12.22 12.52 -6.38
C THR A 159 -11.12 13.21 -7.19
N ALA A 160 -11.23 14.52 -7.41
CA ALA A 160 -10.20 15.31 -8.10
C ALA A 160 -8.86 15.24 -7.37
N PHE A 161 -8.87 15.33 -6.04
CA PHE A 161 -7.69 15.14 -5.21
C PHE A 161 -7.07 13.74 -5.40
N GLY A 162 -7.89 12.68 -5.37
CA GLY A 162 -7.44 11.29 -5.61
C GLY A 162 -6.80 11.11 -6.98
N ILE A 163 -7.39 11.70 -8.05
CA ILE A 163 -6.82 11.66 -9.41
C ILE A 163 -5.48 12.40 -9.45
N ALA A 164 -5.41 13.60 -8.88
CA ALA A 164 -4.16 14.38 -8.85
C ALA A 164 -3.05 13.62 -8.12
N MET A 165 -3.35 13.03 -6.96
CA MET A 165 -2.39 12.21 -6.20
C MET A 165 -1.96 10.96 -6.97
N LEU A 166 -2.87 10.31 -7.72
CA LEU A 166 -2.52 9.18 -8.56
C LEU A 166 -1.53 9.58 -9.67
N VAL A 167 -1.77 10.71 -10.33
CA VAL A 167 -0.85 11.23 -11.37
C VAL A 167 0.53 11.52 -10.77
N VAL A 168 0.60 12.21 -9.64
CA VAL A 168 1.87 12.50 -8.94
C VAL A 168 2.58 11.20 -8.56
N PHE A 169 1.85 10.22 -8.00
CA PHE A 169 2.40 8.92 -7.64
C PHE A 169 2.97 8.20 -8.87
N MET A 170 2.25 8.18 -9.99
CA MET A 170 2.71 7.52 -11.23
C MET A 170 3.94 8.20 -11.80
N LEU A 171 4.03 9.52 -11.78
CA LEU A 171 5.22 10.27 -12.21
C LEU A 171 6.43 9.95 -11.31
N PHE A 172 6.23 9.95 -10.00
CA PHE A 172 7.27 9.60 -9.04
C PHE A 172 7.73 8.15 -9.23
N PHE A 173 6.79 7.22 -9.36
CA PHE A 173 7.09 5.79 -9.55
C PHE A 173 7.81 5.52 -10.88
N ALA A 174 7.37 6.16 -11.97
CA ALA A 174 8.04 6.09 -13.27
C ALA A 174 9.46 6.66 -13.20
N SER A 175 9.65 7.82 -12.57
CA SER A 175 10.97 8.42 -12.35
C SER A 175 11.88 7.49 -11.56
N TYR A 176 11.35 6.86 -10.50
CA TYR A 176 12.08 5.90 -9.69
C TYR A 176 12.52 4.67 -10.52
N LEU A 177 11.63 4.11 -11.35
CA LEU A 177 11.96 2.97 -12.21
C LEU A 177 13.00 3.31 -13.27
N ILE A 178 12.95 4.52 -13.83
CA ILE A 178 13.87 4.94 -14.93
C ILE A 178 15.24 5.30 -14.38
N PHE A 179 15.32 6.05 -13.29
CA PHE A 179 16.57 6.63 -12.81
C PHE A 179 17.24 5.82 -11.70
N THR A 180 16.48 5.30 -10.76
CA THR A 180 17.05 4.67 -9.55
C THR A 180 17.23 3.16 -9.71
N PHE A 181 16.31 2.50 -10.38
CA PHE A 181 16.35 1.05 -10.56
C PHE A 181 17.55 0.54 -11.38
N PRO A 182 17.96 1.18 -12.52
CA PRO A 182 19.11 0.74 -13.27
C PRO A 182 20.46 0.96 -12.58
N GLU A 183 20.56 1.96 -11.69
CA GLU A 183 21.82 2.24 -10.98
C GLU A 183 22.13 1.19 -9.91
N GLN A 184 21.14 0.65 -9.25
CA GLN A 184 21.32 -0.38 -8.22
C GLN A 184 21.87 -1.69 -8.79
N GLY A 185 21.48 -2.06 -10.00
CA GLY A 185 22.06 -3.19 -10.73
C GLY A 185 23.54 -3.02 -11.11
N ARG A 186 24.02 -1.76 -11.21
CA ARG A 186 25.43 -1.46 -11.49
C ARG A 186 26.30 -1.50 -10.22
N PHE A 187 25.78 -1.12 -9.07
CA PHE A 187 26.50 -1.22 -7.80
C PHE A 187 26.74 -2.67 -7.38
N TYR A 188 25.78 -3.55 -7.62
CA TYR A 188 25.93 -4.98 -7.37
C TYR A 188 27.07 -5.60 -8.23
N LYS A 189 27.14 -5.29 -9.53
CA LYS A 189 28.23 -5.76 -10.41
C LYS A 189 29.60 -5.25 -9.99
N ARG A 190 29.70 -4.04 -9.43
CA ARG A 190 30.98 -3.47 -8.99
C ARG A 190 31.51 -4.13 -7.70
N LYS A 191 30.63 -4.55 -6.80
CA LYS A 191 30.98 -5.24 -5.55
C LYS A 191 31.34 -6.72 -5.76
N ALA A 192 30.83 -7.35 -6.82
CA ALA A 192 31.16 -8.72 -7.19
C ALA A 192 32.49 -8.87 -7.99
N SER A 193 33.09 -7.75 -8.44
CA SER A 193 34.34 -7.72 -9.21
C SER A 193 35.58 -7.23 -8.40
N THR A 194 35.40 -7.01 -7.10
CA THR A 194 36.47 -6.72 -6.11
C THR A 194 36.54 -7.82 -5.07
#